data_0fc7351a4f5812d05ba6adc2fc9344ef
#
_entry.id   0fc7351a4f5812d05ba6adc2fc9344ef
#
_cell.length_a   1.000
_cell.length_b   1.000
_cell.length_c   1.000
_cell.angle_alpha   90.00
_cell.angle_beta   90.00
_cell.angle_gamma   90.00
#
_symmetry.space_group_name_H-M   'P 1'
#
loop_
_entity.id
_entity.type
_entity.pdbx_description
1 polymer ?
#
loop_
_entity_poly.entity_id
_entity_poly.type
_entity_poly.pdbx_seq_one_letter_code
_entity_poly.pdbx_strand_id
1 'polypeptide(L)'
;MIKAVAALCLVVGLSGCASKFRDYSGPEVTRVIVHKDSRRLYLLHHETVLKAYRIDLGFAPSGDKKVSGDGRTPEGDYTIDRRNPESEFHLSLGINYPNEADIEEARALGKEPGGDIFIHGWGRGIRFPRPDWTWGCIAVTDDEIEEIYAMVRDGTPISIYK
;
A
#
# COMPACT_ATOMS: atom_id res chain seq x y z
N MET A 1 -14.64 68.79 -2.88
CA MET A 1 -15.27 67.49 -3.21
C MET A 1 -14.18 66.51 -3.50
N ILE A 2 -13.81 65.72 -2.52
CA ILE A 2 -12.72 64.71 -2.64
C ILE A 2 -13.40 63.34 -2.93
N LYS A 3 -13.12 62.79 -4.09
CA LYS A 3 -13.60 61.42 -4.48
C LYS A 3 -12.64 60.37 -3.91
N ALA A 4 -13.10 59.62 -2.93
CA ALA A 4 -12.38 58.45 -2.46
C ALA A 4 -12.53 57.30 -3.44
N VAL A 5 -11.42 56.82 -4.00
CA VAL A 5 -11.35 55.59 -4.83
C VAL A 5 -11.06 54.44 -3.87
N ALA A 6 -12.05 53.59 -3.67
CA ALA A 6 -11.87 52.33 -2.94
C ALA A 6 -11.18 51.30 -3.84
N ALA A 7 -9.95 50.96 -3.54
CA ALA A 7 -9.24 49.85 -4.18
C ALA A 7 -9.70 48.50 -3.59
N LEU A 8 -10.44 47.74 -4.42
CA LEU A 8 -10.87 46.40 -4.10
C LEU A 8 -9.69 45.43 -4.37
N CYS A 9 -8.99 44.99 -3.32
CA CYS A 9 -7.98 43.95 -3.41
C CYS A 9 -8.61 42.58 -3.60
N LEU A 10 -8.56 42.06 -4.82
CA LEU A 10 -8.99 40.71 -5.14
C LEU A 10 -7.92 39.71 -4.64
N VAL A 11 -8.17 39.05 -3.52
CA VAL A 11 -7.30 37.97 -3.01
C VAL A 11 -7.64 36.72 -3.83
N VAL A 12 -6.83 36.42 -4.85
CA VAL A 12 -6.89 35.14 -5.58
C VAL A 12 -6.27 34.06 -4.69
N GLY A 13 -7.12 33.29 -4.03
CA GLY A 13 -6.70 32.10 -3.29
C GLY A 13 -6.16 31.07 -4.27
N LEU A 14 -4.83 30.85 -4.30
CA LEU A 14 -4.21 29.71 -4.94
C LEU A 14 -4.57 28.46 -4.14
N SER A 15 -5.63 27.76 -4.58
CA SER A 15 -5.88 26.40 -4.14
C SER A 15 -4.78 25.52 -4.75
N GLY A 16 -3.66 25.39 -4.05
CA GLY A 16 -2.62 24.42 -4.40
C GLY A 16 -3.22 23.01 -4.27
N CYS A 17 -3.34 22.28 -5.38
CA CYS A 17 -3.57 20.84 -5.32
C CYS A 17 -2.41 20.22 -4.55
N ALA A 18 -2.65 19.72 -3.33
CA ALA A 18 -1.65 19.00 -2.59
C ALA A 18 -1.21 17.77 -3.41
N SER A 19 0.09 17.66 -3.67
CA SER A 19 0.66 16.50 -4.36
C SER A 19 0.51 15.27 -3.47
N LYS A 20 0.08 14.13 -4.05
CA LYS A 20 0.10 12.83 -3.37
C LYS A 20 1.50 12.21 -3.26
N PHE A 21 2.49 12.83 -3.89
CA PHE A 21 3.87 12.41 -3.80
C PHE A 21 4.58 13.18 -2.70
N ARG A 22 5.16 12.45 -1.75
CA ARG A 22 5.91 13.00 -0.63
C ARG A 22 7.41 12.84 -0.89
N ASP A 23 8.20 13.76 -0.37
CA ASP A 23 9.64 13.62 -0.29
C ASP A 23 10.03 12.93 1.01
N TYR A 24 11.01 12.02 0.92
CA TYR A 24 11.57 11.34 2.07
C TYR A 24 13.10 11.39 2.04
N SER A 25 13.69 11.91 3.11
CA SER A 25 15.14 12.06 3.29
C SER A 25 15.69 11.36 4.54
N GLY A 26 14.89 10.49 5.16
CA GLY A 26 15.26 9.70 6.33
C GLY A 26 16.10 8.44 5.99
N PRO A 27 16.35 7.57 6.98
CA PRO A 27 17.03 6.30 6.78
C PRO A 27 16.33 5.42 5.75
N GLU A 28 17.10 4.73 4.92
CA GLU A 28 16.57 3.81 3.91
C GLU A 28 15.73 2.70 4.56
N VAL A 29 14.58 2.38 3.94
CA VAL A 29 13.81 1.19 4.32
C VAL A 29 14.48 -0.04 3.72
N THR A 30 15.08 -0.86 4.58
CA THR A 30 15.79 -2.08 4.16
C THR A 30 14.90 -3.32 4.12
N ARG A 31 13.73 -3.28 4.77
CA ARG A 31 12.74 -4.37 4.81
C ARG A 31 11.35 -3.86 5.18
N VAL A 32 10.35 -4.49 4.60
CA VAL A 32 8.95 -4.40 5.05
C VAL A 32 8.59 -5.70 5.76
N ILE A 33 7.91 -5.61 6.91
CA ILE A 33 7.37 -6.78 7.62
C ILE A 33 5.86 -6.61 7.79
N VAL A 34 5.12 -7.67 7.48
CA VAL A 34 3.67 -7.73 7.67
C VAL A 34 3.34 -8.87 8.63
N HIS A 35 2.59 -8.57 9.68
CA HIS A 35 1.97 -9.54 10.58
C HIS A 35 0.46 -9.54 10.38
N LYS A 36 -0.06 -10.58 9.75
CA LYS A 36 -1.47 -10.70 9.38
C LYS A 36 -2.39 -10.75 10.59
N ASP A 37 -2.07 -11.55 11.59
CA ASP A 37 -2.90 -11.72 12.80
C ASP A 37 -3.06 -10.43 13.59
N SER A 38 -2.00 -9.62 13.69
CA SER A 38 -2.04 -8.35 14.39
C SER A 38 -2.48 -7.16 13.53
N ARG A 39 -2.66 -7.38 12.22
CA ARG A 39 -2.98 -6.32 11.23
C ARG A 39 -1.97 -5.18 11.29
N ARG A 40 -0.67 -5.53 11.22
CA ARG A 40 0.41 -4.56 11.27
C ARG A 40 1.38 -4.72 10.10
N LEU A 41 1.77 -3.58 9.56
CA LEU A 41 2.87 -3.43 8.61
C LEU A 41 3.94 -2.54 9.25
N TYR A 42 5.19 -2.95 9.14
CA TYR A 42 6.35 -2.23 9.66
C TYR A 42 7.32 -1.92 8.53
N LEU A 43 7.86 -0.70 8.52
CA LEU A 43 8.99 -0.32 7.71
C LEU A 43 10.24 -0.29 8.60
N LEU A 44 11.28 -1.03 8.21
CA LEU A 44 12.49 -1.18 9.00
C LEU A 44 13.71 -0.62 8.27
N HIS A 45 14.61 -0.02 9.04
CA HIS A 45 16.01 0.19 8.68
C HIS A 45 16.85 -0.79 9.51
N HIS A 46 17.30 -1.86 8.87
CA HIS A 46 17.90 -3.02 9.55
C HIS A 46 16.96 -3.57 10.65
N GLU A 47 17.34 -3.46 11.92
CA GLU A 47 16.55 -3.94 13.07
C GLU A 47 15.66 -2.83 13.68
N THR A 48 15.79 -1.59 13.21
CA THR A 48 15.06 -0.44 13.75
C THR A 48 13.75 -0.23 13.02
N VAL A 49 12.63 -0.22 13.73
CA VAL A 49 11.33 0.14 13.18
C VAL A 49 11.28 1.65 12.96
N LEU A 50 11.14 2.07 11.69
CA LEU A 50 10.96 3.47 11.30
C LEU A 50 9.50 3.89 11.39
N LYS A 51 8.60 3.02 10.93
CA LYS A 51 7.15 3.26 10.86
C LYS A 51 6.38 1.97 11.13
N ALA A 52 5.16 2.13 11.63
CA ALA A 52 4.22 1.04 11.83
C ALA A 52 2.80 1.51 11.47
N TYR A 53 2.09 0.70 10.68
CA TYR A 53 0.76 1.00 10.18
C TYR A 53 -0.23 -0.09 10.55
N ARG A 54 -1.50 0.29 10.71
CA ARG A 54 -2.60 -0.67 10.73
C ARG A 54 -2.98 -0.99 9.29
N ILE A 55 -3.28 -2.25 9.02
CA ILE A 55 -3.62 -2.70 7.67
C ILE A 55 -4.95 -3.46 7.66
N ASP A 56 -5.58 -3.48 6.49
CA ASP A 56 -6.61 -4.43 6.12
C ASP A 56 -6.06 -5.42 5.10
N LEU A 57 -6.61 -6.64 5.10
CA LEU A 57 -6.16 -7.75 4.28
C LEU A 57 -7.25 -8.19 3.29
N GLY A 58 -7.03 -9.33 2.65
CA GLY A 58 -8.06 -10.02 1.88
C GLY A 58 -9.24 -10.47 2.74
N PHE A 59 -10.43 -10.61 2.14
CA PHE A 59 -11.68 -10.93 2.83
C PHE A 59 -11.68 -12.31 3.53
N ALA A 60 -10.69 -13.16 3.23
CA ALA A 60 -10.42 -14.41 3.94
C ALA A 60 -9.03 -14.30 4.61
N PRO A 61 -8.88 -13.51 5.70
CA PRO A 61 -7.57 -13.04 6.15
C PRO A 61 -6.68 -14.12 6.76
N SER A 62 -7.26 -15.26 7.16
CA SER A 62 -6.50 -16.34 7.83
C SER A 62 -5.92 -17.32 6.83
N GLY A 63 -4.67 -17.72 7.07
CA GLY A 63 -3.93 -18.67 6.26
C GLY A 63 -3.35 -18.06 4.98
N ASP A 64 -2.49 -18.81 4.36
CA ASP A 64 -1.75 -18.40 3.18
C ASP A 64 -2.62 -18.45 1.92
N LYS A 65 -2.31 -17.54 0.97
CA LYS A 65 -2.91 -17.54 -0.37
C LYS A 65 -2.38 -18.70 -1.18
N LYS A 66 -3.30 -19.49 -1.76
CA LYS A 66 -2.97 -20.69 -2.55
C LYS A 66 -3.42 -20.61 -4.00
N VAL A 67 -4.56 -19.98 -4.23
CA VAL A 67 -5.17 -19.99 -5.56
C VAL A 67 -5.85 -18.65 -5.87
N SER A 68 -6.08 -18.40 -7.15
CA SER A 68 -6.83 -17.24 -7.60
C SER A 68 -8.22 -17.20 -6.97
N GLY A 69 -8.64 -16.01 -6.49
CA GLY A 69 -9.98 -15.78 -5.95
C GLY A 69 -10.23 -16.30 -4.54
N ASP A 70 -9.23 -16.85 -3.84
CA ASP A 70 -9.39 -17.36 -2.47
C ASP A 70 -9.55 -16.25 -1.40
N GLY A 71 -9.35 -15.00 -1.78
CA GLY A 71 -9.49 -13.84 -0.89
C GLY A 71 -8.43 -13.73 0.19
N ARG A 72 -7.35 -14.47 0.08
CA ARG A 72 -6.26 -14.49 1.05
C ARG A 72 -5.11 -13.60 0.62
N THR A 73 -4.39 -13.06 1.61
CA THR A 73 -3.10 -12.41 1.44
C THR A 73 -2.01 -13.47 1.59
N PRO A 74 -1.01 -13.53 0.70
CA PRO A 74 0.05 -14.55 0.77
C PRO A 74 0.90 -14.42 2.04
N GLU A 75 1.49 -15.54 2.45
CA GLU A 75 2.49 -15.64 3.51
C GLU A 75 3.82 -16.07 2.88
N GLY A 76 4.94 -15.49 3.29
CA GLY A 76 6.26 -15.80 2.74
C GLY A 76 7.12 -14.56 2.55
N ASP A 77 8.23 -14.78 1.86
CA ASP A 77 9.20 -13.73 1.50
C ASP A 77 9.04 -13.35 0.02
N TYR A 78 8.88 -12.06 -0.21
CA TYR A 78 8.68 -11.45 -1.52
C TYR A 78 9.57 -10.21 -1.66
N THR A 79 9.44 -9.54 -2.80
CA THR A 79 10.14 -8.29 -3.10
C THR A 79 9.14 -7.28 -3.66
N ILE A 80 9.25 -6.04 -3.25
CA ILE A 80 8.53 -4.92 -3.90
C ILE A 80 9.13 -4.79 -5.30
N ASP A 81 8.34 -5.05 -6.34
CA ASP A 81 8.83 -5.16 -7.71
C ASP A 81 8.28 -4.11 -8.67
N ARG A 82 7.26 -3.38 -8.28
CA ARG A 82 6.62 -2.37 -9.14
C ARG A 82 5.90 -1.28 -8.36
N ARG A 83 5.85 -0.11 -8.97
CA ARG A 83 5.18 1.07 -8.44
C ARG A 83 4.08 1.51 -9.41
N ASN A 84 2.88 1.79 -8.90
CA ASN A 84 1.81 2.34 -9.70
C ASN A 84 1.34 3.70 -9.16
N PRO A 85 1.78 4.81 -9.76
CA PRO A 85 1.33 6.14 -9.38
C PRO A 85 -0.11 6.44 -9.80
N GLU A 86 -0.65 5.70 -10.78
CA GLU A 86 -2.00 5.88 -11.31
C GLU A 86 -2.99 4.82 -10.80
N SER A 87 -2.72 4.29 -9.59
CA SER A 87 -3.59 3.27 -8.98
C SER A 87 -5.00 3.82 -8.72
N GLU A 88 -6.03 3.01 -9.00
CA GLU A 88 -7.42 3.30 -8.61
C GLU A 88 -7.54 3.44 -7.07
N PHE A 89 -6.63 2.82 -6.35
CA PHE A 89 -6.50 2.89 -4.89
C PHE A 89 -5.47 3.93 -4.46
N HIS A 90 -5.46 5.09 -5.10
CA HIS A 90 -4.61 6.24 -4.84
C HIS A 90 -3.15 6.05 -5.29
N LEU A 91 -2.38 5.22 -4.59
CA LEU A 91 -1.03 4.75 -4.92
C LEU A 91 -0.92 3.27 -4.60
N SER A 92 -0.04 2.54 -5.29
CA SER A 92 0.24 1.15 -4.93
C SER A 92 1.67 0.71 -5.21
N LEU A 93 2.14 -0.24 -4.39
CA LEU A 93 3.40 -0.97 -4.52
C LEU A 93 3.08 -2.45 -4.69
N GLY A 94 3.48 -3.04 -5.82
CA GLY A 94 3.30 -4.46 -6.08
C GLY A 94 4.40 -5.30 -5.46
N ILE A 95 4.07 -6.54 -5.13
CA ILE A 95 5.03 -7.56 -4.73
C ILE A 95 5.13 -8.63 -5.82
N ASN A 96 6.24 -9.33 -5.88
CA ASN A 96 6.51 -10.38 -6.87
C ASN A 96 5.77 -11.70 -6.57
N TYR A 97 4.53 -11.61 -6.06
CA TYR A 97 3.63 -12.76 -5.98
C TYR A 97 2.94 -12.98 -7.34
N PRO A 98 2.81 -14.25 -7.85
CA PRO A 98 3.33 -15.46 -7.26
C PRO A 98 4.81 -15.71 -7.58
N ASN A 99 5.57 -16.24 -6.62
CA ASN A 99 6.89 -16.80 -6.87
C ASN A 99 6.80 -18.27 -7.37
N GLU A 100 7.94 -18.93 -7.62
CA GLU A 100 7.95 -20.30 -8.13
C GLU A 100 7.25 -21.30 -7.20
N ALA A 101 7.42 -21.15 -5.89
CA ALA A 101 6.79 -22.04 -4.91
C ALA A 101 5.26 -21.89 -4.91
N ASP A 102 4.75 -20.65 -4.98
CA ASP A 102 3.31 -20.37 -5.08
C ASP A 102 2.70 -20.97 -6.35
N ILE A 103 3.44 -20.90 -7.48
CA ILE A 103 3.01 -21.48 -8.76
C ILE A 103 2.94 -23.00 -8.68
N GLU A 104 3.95 -23.64 -8.10
CA GLU A 104 3.99 -25.10 -7.94
C GLU A 104 2.87 -25.60 -7.02
N GLU A 105 2.62 -24.88 -5.92
CA GLU A 105 1.56 -25.23 -4.99
C GLU A 105 0.17 -25.11 -5.63
N ALA A 106 -0.10 -24.02 -6.35
CA ALA A 106 -1.36 -23.85 -7.08
C ALA A 106 -1.54 -24.95 -8.16
N ARG A 107 -0.47 -25.29 -8.88
CA ARG A 107 -0.46 -26.36 -9.88
C ARG A 107 -0.77 -27.72 -9.27
N ALA A 108 -0.22 -28.03 -8.09
CA ALA A 108 -0.53 -29.27 -7.36
C ALA A 108 -2.01 -29.36 -6.98
N LEU A 109 -2.68 -28.22 -6.82
CA LEU A 109 -4.13 -28.12 -6.58
C LEU A 109 -4.96 -28.11 -7.88
N GLY A 110 -4.32 -28.17 -9.06
CA GLY A 110 -4.99 -28.07 -10.35
C GLY A 110 -5.61 -26.70 -10.63
N LYS A 111 -5.02 -25.62 -10.08
CA LYS A 111 -5.54 -24.26 -10.14
C LYS A 111 -4.44 -23.25 -10.46
N GLU A 112 -4.86 -22.02 -10.79
CA GLU A 112 -3.97 -20.88 -10.97
C GLU A 112 -3.73 -20.17 -9.63
N PRO A 113 -2.53 -19.66 -9.37
CA PRO A 113 -2.20 -18.95 -8.12
C PRO A 113 -2.89 -17.59 -8.03
N GLY A 114 -3.19 -16.98 -9.17
CA GLY A 114 -3.56 -15.57 -9.27
C GLY A 114 -2.33 -14.67 -9.27
N GLY A 115 -2.54 -13.39 -8.94
CA GLY A 115 -1.47 -12.38 -8.96
C GLY A 115 -1.99 -11.05 -8.46
N ASP A 116 -1.25 -9.98 -8.84
CA ASP A 116 -1.65 -8.59 -8.56
C ASP A 116 -1.89 -8.29 -7.06
N ILE A 117 -0.95 -8.76 -6.24
CA ILE A 117 -0.93 -8.43 -4.82
C ILE A 117 -0.13 -7.13 -4.63
N PHE A 118 -0.78 -6.16 -3.99
CA PHE A 118 -0.24 -4.83 -3.76
C PHE A 118 -0.40 -4.38 -2.32
N ILE A 119 0.46 -3.47 -1.87
CA ILE A 119 0.20 -2.54 -0.77
C ILE A 119 -0.42 -1.30 -1.41
N HIS A 120 -1.61 -0.85 -0.98
CA HIS A 120 -2.33 0.25 -1.62
C HIS A 120 -3.16 1.07 -0.63
N GLY A 121 -3.57 2.26 -1.05
CA GLY A 121 -4.50 3.11 -0.31
C GLY A 121 -5.96 2.67 -0.42
N TRP A 122 -6.87 3.45 0.13
CA TRP A 122 -8.31 3.20 -0.02
C TRP A 122 -8.83 3.64 -1.39
N GLY A 123 -8.26 4.74 -1.91
CA GLY A 123 -8.66 5.31 -3.20
C GLY A 123 -9.98 6.08 -3.16
N ARG A 124 -10.40 6.53 -4.31
CA ARG A 124 -11.59 7.38 -4.45
C ARG A 124 -12.87 6.58 -4.19
N GLY A 125 -13.74 7.12 -3.34
CA GLY A 125 -15.06 6.55 -3.07
C GLY A 125 -15.12 5.58 -1.87
N ILE A 126 -13.99 5.13 -1.34
CA ILE A 126 -13.93 4.32 -0.13
C ILE A 126 -13.62 5.25 1.04
N ARG A 127 -14.60 5.54 1.89
CA ARG A 127 -14.42 6.43 3.05
C ARG A 127 -14.19 5.66 4.36
N PHE A 128 -14.87 4.56 4.55
CA PHE A 128 -14.80 3.72 5.74
C PHE A 128 -14.98 2.26 5.31
N PRO A 129 -13.91 1.60 4.83
CA PRO A 129 -14.02 0.20 4.42
C PRO A 129 -14.32 -0.68 5.64
N ARG A 130 -15.06 -1.76 5.42
CA ARG A 130 -15.14 -2.82 6.42
C ARG A 130 -13.74 -3.44 6.57
N PRO A 131 -13.41 -4.00 7.74
CA PRO A 131 -12.14 -4.70 7.93
C PRO A 131 -11.94 -5.82 6.91
N ASP A 132 -10.70 -6.00 6.45
CA ASP A 132 -10.30 -7.08 5.54
C ASP A 132 -11.19 -7.18 4.28
N TRP A 133 -11.24 -6.09 3.52
CA TRP A 133 -12.16 -5.91 2.40
C TRP A 133 -11.54 -6.21 1.02
N THR A 134 -10.24 -6.45 0.94
CA THR A 134 -9.56 -6.63 -0.34
C THR A 134 -9.72 -8.05 -0.89
N TRP A 135 -9.22 -8.29 -2.09
CA TRP A 135 -9.16 -9.62 -2.71
C TRP A 135 -7.80 -10.31 -2.52
N GLY A 136 -7.04 -9.89 -1.49
CA GLY A 136 -5.73 -10.43 -1.13
C GLY A 136 -4.65 -9.37 -0.99
N CYS A 137 -4.90 -8.14 -1.42
CA CYS A 137 -3.99 -7.01 -1.23
C CYS A 137 -3.92 -6.57 0.24
N ILE A 138 -2.92 -5.76 0.54
CA ILE A 138 -2.70 -5.12 1.84
C ILE A 138 -3.12 -3.66 1.72
N ALA A 139 -4.18 -3.25 2.41
CA ALA A 139 -4.69 -1.88 2.35
C ALA A 139 -4.31 -1.07 3.58
N VAL A 140 -3.99 0.19 3.35
CA VAL A 140 -3.75 1.25 4.34
C VAL A 140 -4.57 2.48 3.95
N THR A 141 -4.57 3.54 4.73
CA THR A 141 -5.19 4.82 4.34
C THR A 141 -4.42 5.49 3.20
N ASP A 142 -5.06 6.46 2.51
CA ASP A 142 -4.40 7.19 1.41
C ASP A 142 -3.19 7.98 1.92
N ASP A 143 -3.26 8.59 3.09
CA ASP A 143 -2.13 9.29 3.71
C ASP A 143 -0.96 8.35 4.04
N GLU A 144 -1.28 7.14 4.54
CA GLU A 144 -0.26 6.14 4.87
C GLU A 144 0.41 5.56 3.63
N ILE A 145 -0.33 5.30 2.54
CA ILE A 145 0.30 4.83 1.31
C ILE A 145 1.18 5.90 0.67
N GLU A 146 0.88 7.19 0.82
CA GLU A 146 1.77 8.26 0.37
C GLU A 146 3.12 8.22 1.10
N GLU A 147 3.11 8.01 2.44
CA GLU A 147 4.34 7.81 3.21
C GLU A 147 5.10 6.55 2.78
N ILE A 148 4.42 5.41 2.74
CA ILE A 148 5.01 4.12 2.33
C ILE A 148 5.60 4.23 0.94
N TYR A 149 4.87 4.84 0.00
CA TYR A 149 5.31 5.03 -1.38
C TYR A 149 6.57 5.90 -1.48
N ALA A 150 6.71 6.93 -0.65
CA ALA A 150 7.90 7.76 -0.60
C ALA A 150 9.11 7.06 0.01
N MET A 151 8.89 6.18 1.01
CA MET A 151 9.94 5.54 1.80
C MET A 151 10.46 4.22 1.19
N VAL A 152 9.57 3.42 0.60
CA VAL A 152 9.88 2.08 0.10
C VAL A 152 10.26 2.15 -1.37
N ARG A 153 11.33 1.46 -1.77
CA ARG A 153 11.85 1.43 -3.15
C ARG A 153 11.61 0.06 -3.79
N ASP A 154 11.65 0.01 -5.11
CA ASP A 154 11.71 -1.26 -5.83
C ASP A 154 12.97 -2.02 -5.43
N GLY A 155 12.85 -3.34 -5.27
CA GLY A 155 13.88 -4.21 -4.73
C GLY A 155 13.84 -4.38 -3.21
N THR A 156 13.02 -3.60 -2.48
CA THR A 156 12.89 -3.77 -1.02
C THR A 156 12.27 -5.13 -0.69
N PRO A 157 12.93 -5.96 0.16
CA PRO A 157 12.35 -7.21 0.64
C PRO A 157 11.10 -6.96 1.49
N ILE A 158 10.11 -7.84 1.35
CA ILE A 158 8.92 -7.89 2.18
C ILE A 158 8.67 -9.31 2.70
N SER A 159 8.53 -9.45 4.02
CA SER A 159 8.17 -10.72 4.67
C SER A 159 6.76 -10.61 5.23
N ILE A 160 5.91 -11.56 4.87
CA ILE A 160 4.50 -11.61 5.29
C ILE A 160 4.33 -12.85 6.17
N TYR A 161 4.03 -12.62 7.43
CA TYR A 161 3.82 -13.64 8.46
C TYR A 161 2.34 -13.75 8.84
N LYS A 162 1.99 -14.89 9.34
CA LYS A 162 0.66 -15.15 9.91
C LYS A 162 0.22 -14.09 10.92
#